data_8146ec20f34b3d497f8fdf170377d30b
#
_entry.id   8146ec20f34b3d497f8fdf170377d30b
#
_cell.length_a   1.000
_cell.length_b   1.000
_cell.length_c   1.000
_cell.angle_alpha   90.00
_cell.angle_beta   90.00
_cell.angle_gamma   90.00
#
_symmetry.space_group_name_H-M   'P 1'
#
loop_
_entity.id
_entity.type
_entity.pdbx_description
1 polymer ?
#
loop_
_entity_poly.entity_id
_entity_poly.type
_entity_poly.pdbx_seq_one_letter_code
_entity_poly.pdbx_strand_id
1 'polypeptide(L)'
;MAAVSGSAFRRILFWTHLGSGIVAGILILLMSVTGVLLTYEHQIVASAEGRNRAAAAAGSQRLSIDELAQAARTAAGEAPRVSLVISTEATAPAAVSTGRETVALLNPFTGATVKDASAAPRGFFRTVEDWHRWMGGDPRSTRANLLDYANLLFLFITVSGLYLWLPAVWRWRTVRGLLLFQRRYINAKVRDFNWHHVFGAWMLVPLFVIALSGVVMSFPWANNAVYAAFGEAPPQRGGPP
;
A
#
# COMPACT_ATOMS: atom_id res chain seq x y z
N MET A 1 -46.82 4.98 11.22
CA MET A 1 -46.01 5.81 10.29
C MET A 1 -44.48 5.59 10.42
N ALA A 2 -43.92 5.12 11.52
CA ALA A 2 -42.49 4.88 11.69
C ALA A 2 -41.93 3.69 10.89
N ALA A 3 -42.71 2.68 10.57
CA ALA A 3 -42.28 1.48 9.82
C ALA A 3 -41.97 1.74 8.33
N VAL A 4 -42.59 2.76 7.72
CA VAL A 4 -42.42 3.11 6.31
C VAL A 4 -41.13 3.88 6.06
N SER A 5 -40.67 4.70 7.02
CA SER A 5 -39.42 5.47 6.89
C SER A 5 -38.18 4.58 6.93
N GLY A 6 -38.15 3.56 7.79
CA GLY A 6 -37.03 2.61 7.90
C GLY A 6 -36.82 1.77 6.63
N SER A 7 -37.87 1.43 5.91
CA SER A 7 -37.82 0.68 4.65
C SER A 7 -37.27 1.55 3.48
N ALA A 8 -37.69 2.82 3.41
CA ALA A 8 -37.23 3.76 2.38
C ALA A 8 -35.75 4.11 2.59
N PHE A 9 -35.35 4.43 3.83
CA PHE A 9 -33.95 4.71 4.18
C PHE A 9 -33.03 3.51 3.83
N ARG A 10 -33.42 2.30 4.26
CA ARG A 10 -32.63 1.09 3.96
C ARG A 10 -32.49 0.84 2.47
N ARG A 11 -33.53 1.13 1.68
CA ARG A 11 -33.49 1.01 0.21
C ARG A 11 -32.57 2.05 -0.42
N ILE A 12 -32.62 3.31 0.01
CA ILE A 12 -31.72 4.37 -0.45
C ILE A 12 -30.27 3.99 -0.11
N LEU A 13 -30.04 3.61 1.16
CA LEU A 13 -28.71 3.21 1.62
C LEU A 13 -28.16 1.99 0.86
N PHE A 14 -29.01 1.03 0.51
CA PHE A 14 -28.61 -0.11 -0.32
C PHE A 14 -28.14 0.33 -1.72
N TRP A 15 -28.89 1.19 -2.39
CA TRP A 15 -28.52 1.65 -3.72
C TRP A 15 -27.28 2.55 -3.71
N THR A 16 -27.13 3.41 -2.71
CA THR A 16 -25.91 4.23 -2.54
C THR A 16 -24.70 3.36 -2.19
N HIS A 17 -24.84 2.37 -1.32
CA HIS A 17 -23.79 1.39 -1.01
C HIS A 17 -23.38 0.62 -2.28
N LEU A 18 -24.33 0.10 -3.05
CA LEU A 18 -24.04 -0.63 -4.28
C LEU A 18 -23.37 0.27 -5.33
N GLY A 19 -23.89 1.46 -5.57
CA GLY A 19 -23.31 2.42 -6.53
C GLY A 19 -21.90 2.83 -6.14
N SER A 20 -21.69 3.19 -4.87
CA SER A 20 -20.37 3.50 -4.33
C SER A 20 -19.42 2.30 -4.44
N GLY A 21 -19.91 1.08 -4.18
CA GLY A 21 -19.12 -0.15 -4.31
C GLY A 21 -18.67 -0.44 -5.73
N ILE A 22 -19.50 -0.16 -6.72
CA ILE A 22 -19.13 -0.32 -8.14
C ILE A 22 -18.07 0.73 -8.53
N VAL A 23 -18.28 2.00 -8.17
CA VAL A 23 -17.36 3.10 -8.52
C VAL A 23 -16.01 2.93 -7.83
N ALA A 24 -16.00 2.73 -6.51
CA ALA A 24 -14.78 2.57 -5.76
C ALA A 24 -14.11 1.20 -5.95
N GLY A 25 -14.89 0.16 -6.28
CA GLY A 25 -14.43 -1.23 -6.33
C GLY A 25 -13.29 -1.45 -7.32
N ILE A 26 -13.29 -0.77 -8.47
CA ILE A 26 -12.21 -0.85 -9.46
C ILE A 26 -10.91 -0.32 -8.88
N LEU A 27 -10.95 0.84 -8.20
CA LEU A 27 -9.77 1.44 -7.58
C LEU A 27 -9.30 0.62 -6.38
N ILE A 28 -10.23 0.11 -5.57
CA ILE A 28 -9.93 -0.78 -4.44
C ILE A 28 -9.27 -2.07 -4.93
N LEU A 29 -9.74 -2.64 -6.04
CA LEU A 29 -9.12 -3.82 -6.65
C LEU A 29 -7.69 -3.53 -7.10
N LEU A 30 -7.46 -2.39 -7.78
CA LEU A 30 -6.12 -1.95 -8.16
C LEU A 30 -5.21 -1.81 -6.94
N MET A 31 -5.69 -1.14 -5.89
CA MET A 31 -4.96 -0.96 -4.64
C MET A 31 -4.65 -2.30 -3.95
N SER A 32 -5.59 -3.24 -3.96
CA SER A 32 -5.39 -4.57 -3.38
C SER A 32 -4.34 -5.37 -4.14
N VAL A 33 -4.40 -5.40 -5.47
CA VAL A 33 -3.43 -6.11 -6.30
C VAL A 33 -2.03 -5.51 -6.15
N THR A 34 -1.90 -4.20 -6.27
CA THR A 34 -0.61 -3.51 -6.11
C THR A 34 -0.07 -3.64 -4.70
N GLY A 35 -0.92 -3.57 -3.67
CA GLY A 35 -0.53 -3.79 -2.27
C GLY A 35 0.02 -5.20 -2.01
N VAL A 36 -0.63 -6.24 -2.57
CA VAL A 36 -0.12 -7.62 -2.49
C VAL A 36 1.24 -7.73 -3.17
N LEU A 37 1.42 -7.14 -4.35
CA LEU A 37 2.72 -7.15 -5.03
C LEU A 37 3.81 -6.49 -4.17
N LEU A 38 3.54 -5.31 -3.60
CA LEU A 38 4.49 -4.58 -2.74
C LEU A 38 4.86 -5.37 -1.46
N THR A 39 3.98 -6.23 -0.97
CA THR A 39 4.31 -7.10 0.18
C THR A 39 5.51 -8.02 -0.12
N TYR A 40 5.70 -8.41 -1.37
CA TYR A 40 6.79 -9.29 -1.80
C TYR A 40 8.01 -8.54 -2.38
N GLU A 41 7.96 -7.20 -2.43
CA GLU A 41 9.04 -6.38 -2.99
C GLU A 41 10.40 -6.70 -2.37
N HIS A 42 10.47 -6.65 -1.04
CA HIS A 42 11.72 -6.87 -0.32
C HIS A 42 12.34 -8.24 -0.64
N GLN A 43 11.54 -9.30 -0.65
CA GLN A 43 12.02 -10.66 -0.91
C GLN A 43 12.53 -10.81 -2.35
N ILE A 44 11.80 -10.26 -3.32
CA ILE A 44 12.14 -10.35 -4.73
C ILE A 44 13.39 -9.52 -5.04
N VAL A 45 13.46 -8.30 -4.54
CA VAL A 45 14.62 -7.41 -4.72
C VAL A 45 15.84 -8.00 -4.04
N ALA A 46 15.74 -8.44 -2.77
CA ALA A 46 16.85 -9.05 -2.04
C ALA A 46 17.37 -10.34 -2.73
N SER A 47 16.47 -11.17 -3.29
CA SER A 47 16.88 -12.32 -4.09
C SER A 47 17.64 -11.93 -5.35
N ALA A 48 17.25 -10.83 -5.99
CA ALA A 48 17.97 -10.30 -7.15
C ALA A 48 19.32 -9.68 -6.76
N GLU A 49 19.36 -8.95 -5.63
CA GLU A 49 20.58 -8.38 -5.07
C GLU A 49 21.59 -9.46 -4.66
N GLY A 50 21.13 -10.60 -4.16
CA GLY A 50 21.99 -11.74 -3.88
C GLY A 50 22.78 -12.24 -5.10
N ARG A 51 22.30 -12.01 -6.31
CA ARG A 51 23.03 -12.34 -7.56
C ARG A 51 24.13 -11.33 -7.90
N ASN A 52 24.13 -10.16 -7.26
CA ASN A 52 25.15 -9.12 -7.45
C ASN A 52 26.36 -9.31 -6.53
N ARG A 53 26.38 -10.36 -5.69
CA ARG A 53 27.47 -10.61 -4.77
C ARG A 53 28.79 -10.78 -5.51
N ALA A 54 29.79 -10.03 -5.09
CA ALA A 54 31.12 -10.11 -5.65
C ALA A 54 31.80 -11.42 -5.21
N ALA A 55 32.40 -12.11 -6.17
CA ALA A 55 33.33 -13.17 -5.83
C ALA A 55 34.59 -12.53 -5.21
N ALA A 56 34.81 -12.77 -3.91
CA ALA A 56 36.04 -12.39 -3.26
C ALA A 56 37.15 -13.35 -3.70
N ALA A 57 38.22 -12.86 -4.32
CA ALA A 57 39.44 -13.66 -4.49
C ALA A 57 40.02 -13.98 -3.11
N ALA A 58 40.59 -15.19 -2.95
CA ALA A 58 41.21 -15.59 -1.68
C ALA A 58 42.23 -14.56 -1.24
N GLY A 59 42.06 -13.98 -0.04
CA GLY A 59 42.95 -12.95 0.52
C GLY A 59 42.67 -11.51 0.10
N SER A 60 41.64 -11.22 -0.70
CA SER A 60 41.29 -9.84 -1.04
C SER A 60 40.71 -9.10 0.17
N GLN A 61 41.27 -7.95 0.48
CA GLN A 61 40.73 -7.01 1.47
C GLN A 61 39.69 -6.09 0.80
N ARG A 62 38.66 -5.72 1.55
CA ARG A 62 37.70 -4.69 1.09
C ARG A 62 38.45 -3.35 0.97
N LEU A 63 38.02 -2.59 -0.03
CA LEU A 63 38.45 -1.20 -0.15
C LEU A 63 37.98 -0.39 1.07
N SER A 64 38.77 0.61 1.43
CA SER A 64 38.40 1.59 2.44
C SER A 64 37.12 2.37 2.02
N ILE A 65 36.51 3.03 2.98
CA ILE A 65 35.33 3.88 2.71
C ILE A 65 35.72 5.02 1.74
N ASP A 66 36.90 5.58 1.88
CA ASP A 66 37.38 6.68 1.04
C ASP A 66 37.61 6.24 -0.41
N GLU A 67 38.18 5.06 -0.64
CA GLU A 67 38.37 4.48 -1.96
C GLU A 67 37.03 4.18 -2.63
N LEU A 68 36.07 3.59 -1.88
CA LEU A 68 34.71 3.35 -2.38
C LEU A 68 33.97 4.66 -2.65
N ALA A 69 34.14 5.70 -1.83
CA ALA A 69 33.53 7.00 -2.05
C ALA A 69 34.08 7.69 -3.31
N GLN A 70 35.39 7.54 -3.59
CA GLN A 70 35.98 8.04 -4.82
C GLN A 70 35.46 7.29 -6.05
N ALA A 71 35.39 5.95 -5.99
CA ALA A 71 34.79 5.15 -7.06
C ALA A 71 33.31 5.50 -7.28
N ALA A 72 32.55 5.75 -6.20
CA ALA A 72 31.16 6.17 -6.26
C ALA A 72 30.98 7.53 -6.97
N ARG A 73 31.81 8.50 -6.69
CA ARG A 73 31.80 9.80 -7.38
C ARG A 73 32.09 9.65 -8.87
N THR A 74 33.09 8.82 -9.22
CA THR A 74 33.41 8.51 -10.62
C THR A 74 32.21 7.85 -11.33
N ALA A 75 31.54 6.88 -10.69
CA ALA A 75 30.42 6.18 -11.24
C ALA A 75 29.15 7.08 -11.36
N ALA A 76 28.98 8.04 -10.47
CA ALA A 76 27.83 8.95 -10.45
C ALA A 76 27.99 10.16 -11.38
N GLY A 77 29.20 10.43 -11.91
CA GLY A 77 29.48 11.57 -12.80
C GLY A 77 29.28 12.93 -12.11
N GLU A 78 28.62 13.86 -12.80
CA GLU A 78 28.40 15.23 -12.32
C GLU A 78 27.22 15.40 -11.34
N ALA A 79 26.71 14.31 -10.77
CA ALA A 79 25.56 14.38 -9.85
C ALA A 79 25.90 15.22 -8.60
N PRO A 80 25.06 16.21 -8.23
CA PRO A 80 25.35 17.18 -7.16
C PRO A 80 25.37 16.53 -5.77
N ARG A 81 24.67 15.40 -5.61
CA ARG A 81 24.63 14.61 -4.37
C ARG A 81 24.71 13.14 -4.70
N VAL A 82 25.66 12.46 -4.09
CA VAL A 82 25.89 11.02 -4.21
C VAL A 82 25.74 10.40 -2.84
N SER A 83 24.91 9.38 -2.75
CA SER A 83 24.77 8.55 -1.56
C SER A 83 25.44 7.21 -1.82
N LEU A 84 26.29 6.77 -0.90
CA LEU A 84 26.96 5.48 -0.92
C LEU A 84 26.43 4.63 0.24
N VAL A 85 25.81 3.51 -0.08
CA VAL A 85 25.31 2.54 0.91
C VAL A 85 26.23 1.32 0.89
N ILE A 86 26.86 1.06 2.02
CA ILE A 86 27.79 -0.06 2.21
C ILE A 86 27.13 -1.08 3.14
N SER A 87 26.98 -2.31 2.66
CA SER A 87 26.44 -3.41 3.46
C SER A 87 27.48 -3.91 4.49
N THR A 88 26.99 -4.40 5.63
CA THR A 88 27.81 -5.14 6.59
C THR A 88 28.24 -6.50 6.06
N GLU A 89 27.52 -7.05 5.07
CA GLU A 89 27.92 -8.28 4.39
C GLU A 89 29.12 -8.04 3.47
N ALA A 90 30.19 -8.79 3.67
CA ALA A 90 31.48 -8.53 3.04
C ALA A 90 31.45 -8.62 1.50
N THR A 91 30.64 -9.50 0.93
CA THR A 91 30.52 -9.76 -0.51
C THR A 91 29.42 -8.95 -1.19
N ALA A 92 28.58 -8.24 -0.42
CA ALA A 92 27.55 -7.39 -0.98
C ALA A 92 28.15 -6.17 -1.68
N PRO A 93 27.67 -5.81 -2.88
CA PRO A 93 28.13 -4.61 -3.57
C PRO A 93 27.79 -3.35 -2.79
N ALA A 94 28.59 -2.30 -2.96
CA ALA A 94 28.25 -0.98 -2.46
C ALA A 94 27.32 -0.28 -3.46
N ALA A 95 26.15 0.19 -2.99
CA ALA A 95 25.19 0.85 -3.86
C ALA A 95 25.44 2.36 -3.92
N VAL A 96 25.54 2.89 -5.14
CA VAL A 96 25.67 4.32 -5.43
C VAL A 96 24.33 4.84 -5.89
N SER A 97 23.80 5.85 -5.21
CA SER A 97 22.49 6.41 -5.52
C SER A 97 22.54 7.92 -5.65
N THR A 98 21.72 8.47 -6.54
CA THR A 98 21.43 9.89 -6.70
C THR A 98 19.95 10.11 -6.42
N GLY A 99 19.61 10.76 -5.31
CA GLY A 99 18.24 10.84 -4.82
C GLY A 99 17.68 9.46 -4.49
N ARG A 100 16.58 9.08 -5.16
CA ARG A 100 15.92 7.76 -4.97
C ARG A 100 16.38 6.69 -5.96
N GLU A 101 17.29 7.01 -6.86
CA GLU A 101 17.73 6.12 -7.92
C GLU A 101 19.12 5.53 -7.64
N THR A 102 19.24 4.19 -7.73
CA THR A 102 20.53 3.52 -7.71
C THR A 102 21.12 3.60 -9.13
N VAL A 103 22.22 4.34 -9.25
CA VAL A 103 22.90 4.58 -10.54
C VAL A 103 24.00 3.59 -10.84
N ALA A 104 24.62 3.01 -9.80
CA ALA A 104 25.64 2.00 -9.96
C ALA A 104 25.73 1.08 -8.74
N LEU A 105 26.22 -0.12 -8.95
CA LEU A 105 26.72 -1.02 -7.89
C LEU A 105 28.21 -1.19 -8.07
N LEU A 106 28.96 -1.10 -6.98
CA LEU A 106 30.43 -1.23 -6.98
C LEU A 106 30.83 -2.54 -6.29
N ASN A 107 31.77 -3.23 -6.89
CA ASN A 107 32.45 -4.34 -6.24
C ASN A 107 33.23 -3.84 -5.02
N PRO A 108 32.97 -4.35 -3.80
CA PRO A 108 33.58 -3.83 -2.59
C PRO A 108 35.10 -4.10 -2.49
N PHE A 109 35.67 -4.95 -3.35
CA PHE A 109 37.08 -5.31 -3.36
C PHE A 109 37.89 -4.59 -4.45
N THR A 110 37.21 -4.22 -5.56
CA THR A 110 37.92 -3.62 -6.72
C THR A 110 37.47 -2.20 -7.05
N GLY A 111 36.33 -1.75 -6.50
CA GLY A 111 35.71 -0.48 -6.88
C GLY A 111 35.07 -0.47 -8.27
N ALA A 112 35.19 -1.55 -9.03
CA ALA A 112 34.63 -1.63 -10.36
C ALA A 112 33.09 -1.74 -10.33
N THR A 113 32.44 -1.14 -11.33
CA THR A 113 31.00 -1.24 -11.50
C THR A 113 30.61 -2.67 -11.85
N VAL A 114 29.61 -3.22 -11.16
CA VAL A 114 29.04 -4.54 -11.43
C VAL A 114 27.65 -4.41 -12.06
N LYS A 115 27.28 -5.42 -12.86
CA LYS A 115 25.95 -5.46 -13.47
C LYS A 115 24.90 -5.61 -12.36
N ASP A 116 23.94 -4.71 -12.35
CA ASP A 116 22.86 -4.72 -11.37
C ASP A 116 21.72 -5.65 -11.81
N ALA A 117 21.71 -6.86 -11.26
CA ALA A 117 20.61 -7.82 -11.48
C ALA A 117 19.30 -7.41 -10.81
N SER A 118 19.34 -6.47 -9.85
CA SER A 118 18.16 -5.97 -9.14
C SER A 118 17.54 -4.71 -9.76
N ALA A 119 18.17 -4.12 -10.79
CA ALA A 119 17.67 -2.91 -11.44
C ALA A 119 16.25 -3.10 -12.01
N ALA A 120 16.01 -4.20 -12.72
CA ALA A 120 14.71 -4.48 -13.30
C ALA A 120 13.61 -4.75 -12.23
N PRO A 121 13.82 -5.61 -11.23
CA PRO A 121 12.90 -5.75 -10.10
C PRO A 121 12.62 -4.41 -9.38
N ARG A 122 13.65 -3.62 -9.05
CA ARG A 122 13.46 -2.31 -8.42
C ARG A 122 12.65 -1.35 -9.30
N GLY A 123 12.92 -1.30 -10.60
CA GLY A 123 12.15 -0.49 -11.55
C GLY A 123 10.70 -0.90 -11.62
N PHE A 124 10.44 -2.21 -11.65
CA PHE A 124 9.08 -2.77 -11.62
C PHE A 124 8.34 -2.34 -10.34
N PHE A 125 8.92 -2.57 -9.17
CA PHE A 125 8.27 -2.24 -7.90
C PHE A 125 8.10 -0.73 -7.70
N ARG A 126 9.02 0.10 -8.18
CA ARG A 126 8.83 1.56 -8.22
C ARG A 126 7.57 1.92 -9.01
N THR A 127 7.38 1.32 -10.19
CA THR A 127 6.17 1.53 -10.99
C THR A 127 4.92 1.06 -10.23
N VAL A 128 4.98 -0.10 -9.57
CA VAL A 128 3.87 -0.61 -8.76
C VAL A 128 3.58 0.34 -7.57
N GLU A 129 4.61 0.85 -6.90
CA GLU A 129 4.47 1.86 -5.82
C GLU A 129 3.82 3.14 -6.34
N ASP A 130 4.26 3.66 -7.49
CA ASP A 130 3.70 4.86 -8.10
C ASP A 130 2.21 4.67 -8.44
N TRP A 131 1.83 3.51 -8.96
CA TRP A 131 0.42 3.18 -9.17
C TRP A 131 -0.35 3.01 -7.87
N HIS A 132 0.22 2.37 -6.88
CA HIS A 132 -0.39 2.15 -5.56
C HIS A 132 -0.63 3.47 -4.83
N ARG A 133 0.29 4.41 -4.89
CA ARG A 133 0.21 5.66 -4.12
C ARG A 133 -0.38 6.83 -4.89
N TRP A 134 -0.15 6.89 -6.21
CA TRP A 134 -0.41 8.08 -7.01
C TRP A 134 -1.13 7.81 -8.34
N MET A 135 -1.59 6.58 -8.57
CA MET A 135 -2.17 6.14 -9.86
C MET A 135 -1.26 6.46 -11.06
N GLY A 136 0.06 6.27 -10.90
CA GLY A 136 1.04 6.57 -11.94
C GLY A 136 1.22 8.07 -12.23
N GLY A 137 0.77 8.93 -11.33
CA GLY A 137 0.93 10.39 -11.40
C GLY A 137 1.87 10.92 -10.32
N ASP A 138 1.90 12.24 -10.20
CA ASP A 138 2.64 12.90 -9.12
C ASP A 138 1.83 12.93 -7.81
N PRO A 139 2.49 13.05 -6.64
CA PRO A 139 1.83 13.08 -5.33
C PRO A 139 0.77 14.18 -5.15
N ARG A 140 0.80 15.24 -5.95
CA ARG A 140 -0.15 16.36 -5.93
C ARG A 140 -1.09 16.37 -7.14
N SER A 141 -1.12 15.28 -7.89
CA SER A 141 -1.96 15.19 -9.10
C SER A 141 -3.42 14.94 -8.74
N THR A 142 -4.32 15.30 -9.67
CA THR A 142 -5.74 14.95 -9.57
C THR A 142 -5.95 13.44 -9.46
N ARG A 143 -5.05 12.63 -10.00
CA ARG A 143 -5.09 11.16 -9.90
C ARG A 143 -4.87 10.67 -8.48
N ALA A 144 -3.95 11.28 -7.73
CA ALA A 144 -3.76 10.98 -6.32
C ALA A 144 -5.03 11.29 -5.50
N ASN A 145 -5.68 12.43 -5.77
CA ASN A 145 -6.94 12.79 -5.11
C ASN A 145 -8.07 11.77 -5.37
N LEU A 146 -8.08 11.09 -6.53
CA LEU A 146 -9.06 10.03 -6.80
C LEU A 146 -8.92 8.85 -5.82
N LEU A 147 -7.70 8.51 -5.43
CA LEU A 147 -7.46 7.47 -4.41
C LEU A 147 -7.99 7.89 -3.04
N ASP A 148 -7.77 9.16 -2.66
CA ASP A 148 -8.27 9.70 -1.40
C ASP A 148 -9.80 9.64 -1.34
N TYR A 149 -10.49 10.08 -2.41
CA TYR A 149 -11.95 9.98 -2.49
C TYR A 149 -12.45 8.55 -2.58
N ALA A 150 -11.74 7.65 -3.28
CA ALA A 150 -12.07 6.22 -3.30
C ALA A 150 -11.98 5.60 -1.91
N ASN A 151 -10.95 5.98 -1.12
CA ASN A 151 -10.81 5.54 0.25
C ASN A 151 -11.92 6.08 1.16
N LEU A 152 -12.35 7.35 0.97
CA LEU A 152 -13.50 7.92 1.67
C LEU A 152 -14.80 7.18 1.33
N LEU A 153 -15.02 6.86 0.04
CA LEU A 153 -16.14 6.01 -0.38
C LEU A 153 -16.06 4.62 0.22
N PHE A 154 -14.84 4.07 0.33
CA PHE A 154 -14.65 2.77 0.94
C PHE A 154 -14.99 2.76 2.44
N LEU A 155 -14.62 3.81 3.17
CA LEU A 155 -15.06 4.00 4.56
C LEU A 155 -16.60 4.07 4.64
N PHE A 156 -17.25 4.83 3.74
CA PHE A 156 -18.72 4.86 3.66
C PHE A 156 -19.31 3.48 3.38
N ILE A 157 -18.75 2.71 2.43
CA ILE A 157 -19.20 1.35 2.10
C ILE A 157 -19.07 0.44 3.33
N THR A 158 -17.97 0.53 4.06
CA THR A 158 -17.72 -0.28 5.27
C THR A 158 -18.77 0.00 6.34
N VAL A 159 -19.05 1.28 6.64
CA VAL A 159 -20.04 1.69 7.64
C VAL A 159 -21.47 1.37 7.19
N SER A 160 -21.82 1.71 5.95
CA SER A 160 -23.15 1.42 5.40
C SER A 160 -23.39 -0.08 5.25
N GLY A 161 -22.35 -0.83 4.90
CA GLY A 161 -22.38 -2.29 4.82
C GLY A 161 -22.69 -2.94 6.17
N LEU A 162 -22.08 -2.45 7.26
CA LEU A 162 -22.41 -2.89 8.62
C LEU A 162 -23.90 -2.68 8.93
N TYR A 163 -24.42 -1.50 8.64
CA TYR A 163 -25.82 -1.21 8.88
C TYR A 163 -26.76 -2.12 8.05
N LEU A 164 -26.43 -2.35 6.78
CA LEU A 164 -27.19 -3.21 5.89
C LEU A 164 -27.11 -4.70 6.28
N TRP A 165 -25.97 -5.10 6.85
CA TRP A 165 -25.70 -6.45 7.32
C TRP A 165 -26.54 -6.81 8.57
N LEU A 166 -26.84 -5.83 9.43
CA LEU A 166 -27.60 -6.05 10.67
C LEU A 166 -28.97 -6.67 10.35
N PRO A 167 -29.29 -7.85 10.93
CA PRO A 167 -30.56 -8.51 10.68
C PRO A 167 -31.71 -7.80 11.38
N ALA A 168 -32.87 -7.73 10.73
CA ALA A 168 -34.10 -7.20 11.34
C ALA A 168 -34.57 -8.03 12.54
N VAL A 169 -34.26 -9.33 12.55
CA VAL A 169 -34.58 -10.27 13.61
C VAL A 169 -33.33 -11.00 14.07
N TRP A 170 -32.96 -10.79 15.33
CA TRP A 170 -31.80 -11.41 15.97
C TRP A 170 -32.12 -12.83 16.45
N ARG A 171 -31.99 -13.80 15.53
CA ARG A 171 -32.08 -15.23 15.86
C ARG A 171 -30.76 -15.90 15.53
N TRP A 172 -30.33 -16.86 16.35
CA TRP A 172 -29.08 -17.58 16.12
C TRP A 172 -28.95 -18.17 14.70
N ARG A 173 -30.03 -18.72 14.17
CA ARG A 173 -30.05 -19.22 12.78
C ARG A 173 -29.77 -18.14 11.75
N THR A 174 -30.32 -16.94 11.92
CA THR A 174 -30.10 -15.78 11.03
C THR A 174 -28.66 -15.31 11.11
N VAL A 175 -28.17 -15.08 12.33
CA VAL A 175 -26.79 -14.60 12.55
C VAL A 175 -25.77 -15.62 12.03
N ARG A 176 -25.97 -16.91 12.31
CA ARG A 176 -25.11 -17.97 11.77
C ARG A 176 -25.06 -17.97 10.23
N GLY A 177 -26.22 -17.75 9.57
CA GLY A 177 -26.27 -17.68 8.10
C GLY A 177 -25.53 -16.47 7.50
N LEU A 178 -25.35 -15.40 8.29
CA LEU A 178 -24.60 -14.20 7.89
C LEU A 178 -23.09 -14.32 8.17
N LEU A 179 -22.69 -15.16 9.14
CA LEU A 179 -21.31 -15.33 9.57
C LEU A 179 -20.61 -16.55 8.96
N LEU A 180 -21.37 -17.52 8.45
CA LEU A 180 -20.82 -18.78 7.94
C LEU A 180 -21.24 -19.03 6.49
N PHE A 181 -20.35 -19.68 5.75
CA PHE A 181 -20.64 -20.14 4.40
C PHE A 181 -21.68 -21.25 4.44
N GLN A 182 -22.65 -21.18 3.52
CA GLN A 182 -23.62 -22.25 3.36
C GLN A 182 -22.99 -23.42 2.59
N ARG A 183 -23.36 -24.63 2.96
CA ARG A 183 -22.85 -25.86 2.30
C ARG A 183 -23.39 -26.07 0.88
N ARG A 184 -24.59 -25.57 0.60
CA ARG A 184 -25.27 -25.70 -0.70
C ARG A 184 -25.98 -24.41 -1.02
N TYR A 185 -25.93 -24.01 -2.27
CA TYR A 185 -26.56 -22.81 -2.79
C TYR A 185 -27.55 -23.18 -3.90
N ILE A 186 -28.71 -22.56 -3.92
CA ILE A 186 -29.75 -22.78 -4.94
C ILE A 186 -29.28 -22.24 -6.29
N ASN A 187 -28.54 -21.12 -6.29
CA ASN A 187 -27.97 -20.49 -7.48
C ASN A 187 -26.77 -19.63 -7.12
N ALA A 188 -26.05 -19.16 -8.16
CA ALA A 188 -24.85 -18.34 -8.00
C ALA A 188 -25.13 -17.02 -7.25
N LYS A 189 -26.26 -16.36 -7.52
CA LYS A 189 -26.62 -15.10 -6.86
C LYS A 189 -26.73 -15.26 -5.33
N VAL A 190 -27.36 -16.33 -4.87
CA VAL A 190 -27.48 -16.62 -3.42
C VAL A 190 -26.12 -16.93 -2.82
N ARG A 191 -25.26 -17.64 -3.55
CA ARG A 191 -23.88 -17.90 -3.14
C ARG A 191 -23.11 -16.61 -2.98
N ASP A 192 -23.09 -15.77 -4.01
CA ASP A 192 -22.27 -14.55 -4.04
C ASP A 192 -22.74 -13.55 -2.97
N PHE A 193 -24.06 -13.52 -2.72
CA PHE A 193 -24.63 -12.71 -1.63
C PHE A 193 -24.22 -13.23 -0.25
N ASN A 194 -24.24 -14.54 -0.04
CA ASN A 194 -23.74 -15.14 1.21
C ASN A 194 -22.24 -14.90 1.40
N TRP A 195 -21.45 -15.07 0.35
CA TRP A 195 -20.01 -14.81 0.41
C TRP A 195 -19.71 -13.35 0.76
N HIS A 196 -20.42 -12.40 0.13
CA HIS A 196 -20.28 -10.98 0.45
C HIS A 196 -20.59 -10.69 1.92
N HIS A 197 -21.66 -11.29 2.47
CA HIS A 197 -22.00 -11.13 3.89
C HIS A 197 -20.96 -11.73 4.82
N VAL A 198 -20.47 -12.92 4.52
CA VAL A 198 -19.49 -13.63 5.37
C VAL A 198 -18.15 -12.90 5.32
N PHE A 199 -17.61 -12.63 4.13
CA PHE A 199 -16.36 -11.89 4.00
C PHE A 199 -16.47 -10.48 4.58
N GLY A 200 -17.58 -9.78 4.31
CA GLY A 200 -17.83 -8.44 4.85
C GLY A 200 -17.84 -8.43 6.37
N ALA A 201 -18.47 -9.41 7.02
CA ALA A 201 -18.51 -9.50 8.47
C ALA A 201 -17.12 -9.77 9.09
N TRP A 202 -16.39 -10.75 8.55
CA TRP A 202 -15.07 -11.11 9.08
C TRP A 202 -13.99 -10.06 8.81
N MET A 203 -14.07 -9.36 7.69
CA MET A 203 -13.12 -8.33 7.30
C MET A 203 -13.52 -6.93 7.76
N LEU A 204 -14.70 -6.76 8.38
CA LEU A 204 -15.24 -5.46 8.77
C LEU A 204 -14.25 -4.63 9.58
N VAL A 205 -13.72 -5.21 10.67
CA VAL A 205 -12.83 -4.49 11.59
C VAL A 205 -11.51 -4.10 10.91
N PRO A 206 -10.74 -5.03 10.30
CA PRO A 206 -9.50 -4.65 9.61
C PRO A 206 -9.74 -3.65 8.47
N LEU A 207 -10.80 -3.83 7.65
CA LEU A 207 -11.10 -2.91 6.56
C LEU A 207 -11.51 -1.52 7.07
N PHE A 208 -12.29 -1.46 8.15
CA PHE A 208 -12.65 -0.19 8.79
C PHE A 208 -11.42 0.55 9.30
N VAL A 209 -10.52 -0.13 9.99
CA VAL A 209 -9.28 0.47 10.51
C VAL A 209 -8.40 0.98 9.36
N ILE A 210 -8.20 0.18 8.31
CA ILE A 210 -7.41 0.56 7.14
C ILE A 210 -8.04 1.78 6.43
N ALA A 211 -9.34 1.74 6.15
CA ALA A 211 -10.03 2.83 5.47
C ALA A 211 -10.02 4.12 6.31
N LEU A 212 -10.30 4.01 7.62
CA LEU A 212 -10.30 5.16 8.53
C LEU A 212 -8.91 5.78 8.65
N SER A 213 -7.87 4.97 8.83
CA SER A 213 -6.50 5.48 8.90
C SER A 213 -6.09 6.18 7.61
N GLY A 214 -6.45 5.62 6.45
CA GLY A 214 -6.23 6.26 5.16
C GLY A 214 -6.95 7.62 5.04
N VAL A 215 -8.20 7.73 5.48
CA VAL A 215 -8.95 9.01 5.50
C VAL A 215 -8.27 10.03 6.42
N VAL A 216 -7.81 9.62 7.60
CA VAL A 216 -7.07 10.50 8.53
C VAL A 216 -5.76 11.00 7.92
N MET A 217 -5.07 10.17 7.17
CA MET A 217 -3.81 10.54 6.50
C MET A 217 -4.03 11.47 5.30
N SER A 218 -5.11 11.26 4.53
CA SER A 218 -5.39 11.97 3.28
C SER A 218 -6.08 13.32 3.52
N PHE A 219 -6.97 13.41 4.51
CA PHE A 219 -7.83 14.59 4.69
C PHE A 219 -7.44 15.41 5.92
N PRO A 220 -7.05 16.71 5.77
CA PRO A 220 -6.71 17.57 6.90
C PRO A 220 -7.81 17.68 7.94
N TRP A 221 -9.09 17.72 7.53
CA TRP A 221 -10.21 17.80 8.46
C TRP A 221 -10.29 16.55 9.37
N ALA A 222 -10.04 15.36 8.83
CA ALA A 222 -10.06 14.12 9.60
C ALA A 222 -8.86 14.04 10.55
N ASN A 223 -7.68 14.45 10.09
CA ASN A 223 -6.49 14.56 10.90
C ASN A 223 -6.72 15.53 12.08
N ASN A 224 -7.23 16.74 11.82
CA ASN A 224 -7.53 17.73 12.84
C ASN A 224 -8.58 17.23 13.85
N ALA A 225 -9.58 16.46 13.39
CA ALA A 225 -10.58 15.86 14.27
C ALA A 225 -9.95 14.87 15.26
N VAL A 226 -8.94 14.09 14.82
CA VAL A 226 -8.20 13.19 15.72
C VAL A 226 -7.45 13.99 16.78
N TYR A 227 -6.68 15.02 16.41
CA TYR A 227 -5.98 15.87 17.39
C TYR A 227 -6.95 16.53 18.37
N ALA A 228 -8.04 17.08 17.88
CA ALA A 228 -9.08 17.67 18.72
C ALA A 228 -9.69 16.69 19.73
N ALA A 229 -9.87 15.42 19.32
CA ALA A 229 -10.40 14.38 20.22
C ALA A 229 -9.44 14.05 21.38
N PHE A 230 -8.13 14.27 21.20
CA PHE A 230 -7.11 14.12 22.24
C PHE A 230 -6.77 15.42 22.96
N GLY A 231 -7.46 16.55 22.63
CA GLY A 231 -7.21 17.86 23.22
C GLY A 231 -5.90 18.51 22.76
N GLU A 232 -5.34 18.07 21.65
CA GLU A 232 -4.08 18.55 21.10
C GLU A 232 -4.30 19.41 19.84
N ALA A 233 -3.37 20.32 19.58
CA ALA A 233 -3.33 21.05 18.32
C ALA A 233 -2.57 20.24 17.28
N PRO A 234 -3.07 20.16 16.02
CA PRO A 234 -2.33 19.48 14.97
C PRO A 234 -0.97 20.16 14.74
N PRO A 235 0.10 19.39 14.49
CA PRO A 235 1.41 19.96 14.22
C PRO A 235 1.33 20.89 13.02
N GLN A 236 1.83 22.11 13.18
CA GLN A 236 1.98 23.01 12.05
C GLN A 236 2.88 22.31 11.04
N ARG A 237 2.38 22.06 9.84
CA ARG A 237 3.22 21.56 8.73
C ARG A 237 4.28 22.63 8.51
N GLY A 238 5.45 22.44 9.14
CA GLY A 238 6.57 23.33 9.01
C GLY A 238 6.90 23.49 7.53
N GLY A 239 7.04 24.75 7.12
CA GLY A 239 7.74 25.03 5.88
C GLY A 239 9.15 24.43 5.97
N PRO A 240 9.83 24.23 4.84
CA PRO A 240 11.18 23.67 4.83
C PRO A 240 12.08 24.45 5.77
N PRO A 241 13.01 23.74 6.47
CA PRO A 241 14.02 24.40 7.26
C PRO A 241 14.89 25.29 6.39
#